data_245e9ea7a77c966a8d34d08dc48a5d4d
#
_entry.id   245e9ea7a77c966a8d34d08dc48a5d4d
#
_cell.length_a   1.000
_cell.length_b   1.000
_cell.length_c   1.000
_cell.angle_alpha   90.00
_cell.angle_beta   90.00
_cell.angle_gamma   90.00
#
_symmetry.space_group_name_H-M   'P 1'
#
loop_
_entity.id
_entity.type
_entity.pdbx_description
1 polymer ?
#
loop_
_entity_poly.entity_id
_entity_poly.type
_entity_poly.pdbx_seq_one_letter_code
_entity_poly.pdbx_strand_id
1 'polypeptide(L)'
;MTRGPSRRIRAVDPKLAALKATGTLNRNPHAVVDPLFRGRGFFDPRDLLQVRYEMVRRRHVEDVPMAVTAQLFGVSLPTAYQAQAAFAAEGLAGLLPKRRGPKQGHKLTPEILAYIEQRRSERPAWRISDLRADLQRTFGLTIHRRSLERVLRGKKNLSSR
;
A
#
# COMPACT_ATOMS: atom_id res chain seq x y z
N MET A 1 -34.17 39.25 7.89
CA MET A 1 -33.92 37.79 8.02
C MET A 1 -33.10 37.31 6.84
N THR A 2 -31.78 37.27 6.98
CA THR A 2 -30.84 36.87 5.97
C THR A 2 -30.57 35.37 6.11
N ARG A 3 -31.06 34.56 5.14
CA ARG A 3 -30.70 33.13 5.03
C ARG A 3 -29.22 33.01 4.63
N GLY A 4 -28.39 32.50 5.52
CA GLY A 4 -27.01 32.18 5.27
C GLY A 4 -26.87 31.13 4.16
N PRO A 5 -25.70 31.10 3.44
CA PRO A 5 -25.48 30.17 2.33
C PRO A 5 -25.49 28.72 2.85
N SER A 6 -26.41 27.93 2.36
CA SER A 6 -26.49 26.49 2.59
C SER A 6 -25.18 25.83 2.12
N ARG A 7 -24.43 25.26 3.08
CA ARG A 7 -23.21 24.50 2.84
C ARG A 7 -23.60 23.22 2.07
N ARG A 8 -23.55 23.27 0.73
CA ARG A 8 -23.74 22.08 -0.10
C ARG A 8 -22.71 21.04 0.30
N ILE A 9 -23.17 19.98 0.95
CA ILE A 9 -22.36 18.78 1.20
C ILE A 9 -21.97 18.27 -0.19
N ARG A 10 -20.69 18.37 -0.52
CA ARG A 10 -20.16 17.84 -1.79
C ARG A 10 -20.37 16.32 -1.73
N ALA A 11 -21.24 15.82 -2.60
CA ALA A 11 -21.46 14.38 -2.74
C ALA A 11 -20.08 13.71 -2.95
N VAL A 12 -19.80 12.70 -2.15
CA VAL A 12 -18.53 11.94 -2.27
C VAL A 12 -18.57 11.22 -3.61
N ASP A 13 -17.59 11.49 -4.47
CA ASP A 13 -17.43 10.79 -5.75
C ASP A 13 -17.22 9.29 -5.46
N PRO A 14 -18.18 8.40 -5.82
CA PRO A 14 -18.11 6.99 -5.47
C PRO A 14 -16.89 6.30 -6.12
N LYS A 15 -16.49 6.72 -7.32
CA LYS A 15 -15.29 6.20 -7.99
C LYS A 15 -14.03 6.56 -7.20
N LEU A 16 -13.93 7.81 -6.74
CA LEU A 16 -12.79 8.25 -5.93
C LEU A 16 -12.70 7.46 -4.61
N ALA A 17 -13.84 7.19 -3.99
CA ALA A 17 -13.89 6.38 -2.76
C ALA A 17 -13.41 4.94 -3.03
N ALA A 18 -13.86 4.32 -4.13
CA ALA A 18 -13.44 2.98 -4.53
C ALA A 18 -11.94 2.91 -4.83
N LEU A 19 -11.39 3.86 -5.61
CA LEU A 19 -9.95 3.93 -5.92
C LEU A 19 -9.08 4.09 -4.66
N LYS A 20 -9.57 4.85 -3.67
CA LYS A 20 -8.89 4.96 -2.36
C LYS A 20 -8.92 3.65 -1.58
N ALA A 21 -10.06 3.00 -1.53
CA ALA A 21 -10.25 1.74 -0.80
C ALA A 21 -9.38 0.61 -1.37
N THR A 22 -9.26 0.53 -2.70
CA THR A 22 -8.42 -0.46 -3.41
C THR A 22 -6.94 -0.08 -3.45
N GLY A 23 -6.59 1.15 -3.07
CA GLY A 23 -5.22 1.66 -3.15
C GLY A 23 -4.76 1.98 -4.58
N THR A 24 -5.68 2.01 -5.55
CA THR A 24 -5.40 2.28 -6.98
C THR A 24 -5.56 3.74 -7.36
N LEU A 25 -5.70 4.63 -6.38
CA LEU A 25 -5.76 6.06 -6.65
C LEU A 25 -4.40 6.59 -7.13
N ASN A 26 -4.37 7.17 -8.33
CA ASN A 26 -3.21 7.93 -8.80
C ASN A 26 -3.05 9.20 -7.96
N ARG A 27 -1.87 9.38 -7.37
CA ARG A 27 -1.57 10.54 -6.52
C ARG A 27 -1.26 11.81 -7.32
N ASN A 28 -0.91 11.65 -8.60
CA ASN A 28 -0.54 12.76 -9.48
C ASN A 28 -1.30 12.70 -10.82
N PRO A 29 -2.64 12.79 -10.82
CA PRO A 29 -3.44 12.68 -12.04
C PRO A 29 -3.19 13.82 -13.03
N HIS A 30 -2.76 14.99 -12.54
CA HIS A 30 -2.46 16.15 -13.38
C HIS A 30 -1.18 15.99 -14.23
N ALA A 31 -0.31 15.06 -13.89
CA ALA A 31 0.89 14.76 -14.66
C ALA A 31 0.60 13.86 -15.88
N VAL A 32 -0.58 13.25 -15.95
CA VAL A 32 -1.01 12.47 -17.10
C VAL A 32 -1.51 13.43 -18.19
N VAL A 33 -0.73 13.59 -19.25
CA VAL A 33 -1.01 14.52 -20.34
C VAL A 33 -1.40 13.82 -21.64
N ASP A 34 -1.47 12.50 -21.62
CA ASP A 34 -1.90 11.69 -22.77
C ASP A 34 -3.30 12.10 -23.23
N PRO A 35 -3.53 12.27 -24.56
CA PRO A 35 -4.80 12.71 -25.11
C PRO A 35 -6.01 11.86 -24.72
N LEU A 36 -5.84 10.54 -24.54
CA LEU A 36 -6.92 9.63 -24.11
C LEU A 36 -7.50 10.01 -22.75
N PHE A 37 -6.72 10.63 -21.88
CA PHE A 37 -7.13 11.02 -20.53
C PHE A 37 -7.64 12.46 -20.42
N ARG A 38 -7.65 13.23 -21.51
CA ARG A 38 -8.10 14.64 -21.52
C ARG A 38 -9.62 14.79 -21.57
N GLY A 39 -10.33 13.76 -22.04
CA GLY A 39 -11.79 13.76 -22.15
C GLY A 39 -12.47 13.31 -20.86
N ARG A 40 -13.80 13.58 -20.75
CA ARG A 40 -14.65 13.02 -19.68
C ARG A 40 -15.17 11.62 -20.07
N GLY A 41 -14.33 10.82 -20.71
CA GLY A 41 -14.69 9.50 -21.21
C GLY A 41 -14.40 8.38 -20.20
N PHE A 42 -14.19 7.21 -20.75
CA PHE A 42 -13.86 5.98 -20.00
C PHE A 42 -12.53 6.10 -19.24
N PHE A 43 -11.53 6.77 -19.84
CA PHE A 43 -10.19 6.91 -19.27
C PHE A 43 -10.16 8.00 -18.19
N ASP A 44 -9.76 7.60 -16.98
CA ASP A 44 -9.68 8.48 -15.81
C ASP A 44 -8.25 8.57 -15.32
N PRO A 45 -7.59 9.74 -15.39
CA PRO A 45 -6.21 9.89 -14.92
C PRO A 45 -6.04 9.65 -13.44
N ARG A 46 -7.12 9.61 -12.66
CA ARG A 46 -7.12 9.25 -11.24
C ARG A 46 -7.00 7.73 -11.02
N ASP A 47 -7.31 6.91 -12.02
CA ASP A 47 -7.21 5.46 -11.93
C ASP A 47 -5.80 5.00 -12.33
N LEU A 48 -4.99 4.63 -11.32
CA LEU A 48 -3.61 4.21 -11.53
C LEU A 48 -3.49 2.95 -12.39
N LEU A 49 -4.48 2.06 -12.34
CA LEU A 49 -4.46 0.84 -13.14
C LEU A 49 -4.66 1.17 -14.63
N GLN A 50 -5.63 2.03 -14.95
CA GLN A 50 -5.83 2.50 -16.34
C GLN A 50 -4.60 3.24 -16.86
N VAL A 51 -4.03 4.14 -16.06
CA VAL A 51 -2.82 4.89 -16.43
C VAL A 51 -1.65 3.95 -16.75
N ARG A 52 -1.39 2.95 -15.90
CA ARG A 52 -0.30 1.99 -16.12
C ARG A 52 -0.57 1.07 -17.31
N TYR A 53 -1.80 0.62 -17.47
CA TYR A 53 -2.16 -0.25 -18.58
C TYR A 53 -1.97 0.46 -19.93
N GLU A 54 -2.53 1.67 -20.09
CA GLU A 54 -2.40 2.42 -21.32
C GLU A 54 -0.95 2.83 -21.62
N MET A 55 -0.17 3.12 -20.60
CA MET A 55 1.27 3.35 -20.73
C MET A 55 1.98 2.14 -21.34
N VAL A 56 1.72 0.94 -20.83
CA VAL A 56 2.33 -0.30 -21.34
C VAL A 56 1.80 -0.62 -22.73
N ARG A 57 0.49 -0.45 -22.98
CA ARG A 57 -0.13 -0.68 -24.28
C ARG A 57 0.48 0.20 -25.38
N ARG A 58 0.65 1.50 -25.12
CA ARG A 58 1.28 2.42 -26.08
C ARG A 58 2.69 1.97 -26.47
N ARG A 59 3.47 1.50 -25.51
CA ARG A 59 4.81 0.96 -25.80
C ARG A 59 4.76 -0.28 -26.68
N HIS A 60 3.84 -1.21 -26.40
CA HIS A 60 3.80 -2.50 -27.08
C HIS A 60 3.03 -2.50 -28.40
N VAL A 61 1.97 -1.72 -28.49
CA VAL A 61 1.06 -1.74 -29.66
C VAL A 61 1.38 -0.62 -30.65
N GLU A 62 1.74 0.56 -30.12
CA GLU A 62 2.00 1.74 -30.95
C GLU A 62 3.51 2.00 -31.13
N ASP A 63 4.36 1.15 -30.53
CA ASP A 63 5.83 1.22 -30.55
C ASP A 63 6.43 2.58 -30.15
N VAL A 64 5.68 3.33 -29.30
CA VAL A 64 6.13 4.63 -28.79
C VAL A 64 7.34 4.43 -27.86
N PRO A 65 8.45 5.18 -28.01
CA PRO A 65 9.60 5.04 -27.13
C PRO A 65 9.24 5.20 -25.65
N MET A 66 9.82 4.37 -24.77
CA MET A 66 9.49 4.36 -23.35
C MET A 66 9.70 5.72 -22.67
N ALA A 67 10.72 6.48 -23.09
CA ALA A 67 10.98 7.81 -22.55
C ALA A 67 9.82 8.78 -22.85
N VAL A 68 9.29 8.75 -24.07
CA VAL A 68 8.15 9.56 -24.49
C VAL A 68 6.89 9.11 -23.75
N THR A 69 6.68 7.79 -23.69
CA THR A 69 5.55 7.20 -22.96
C THR A 69 5.59 7.60 -21.48
N ALA A 70 6.73 7.50 -20.82
CA ALA A 70 6.88 7.91 -19.41
C ALA A 70 6.50 9.37 -19.18
N GLN A 71 6.91 10.28 -20.10
CA GLN A 71 6.53 11.69 -20.04
C GLN A 71 5.03 11.90 -20.21
N LEU A 72 4.39 11.25 -21.19
CA LEU A 72 2.95 11.36 -21.44
C LEU A 72 2.10 10.92 -20.24
N PHE A 73 2.57 9.92 -19.51
CA PHE A 73 1.88 9.37 -18.35
C PHE A 73 2.38 9.92 -17.00
N GLY A 74 3.29 10.91 -17.01
CA GLY A 74 3.75 11.61 -15.82
C GLY A 74 4.48 10.72 -14.81
N VAL A 75 5.23 9.74 -15.30
CA VAL A 75 6.02 8.81 -14.47
C VAL A 75 7.51 8.91 -14.80
N SER A 76 8.36 8.48 -13.88
CA SER A 76 9.78 8.36 -14.17
C SER A 76 10.07 7.17 -15.10
N LEU A 77 11.14 7.26 -15.89
CA LEU A 77 11.55 6.19 -16.80
C LEU A 77 11.74 4.84 -16.09
N PRO A 78 12.40 4.77 -14.91
CA PRO A 78 12.49 3.53 -14.14
C PRO A 78 11.12 2.97 -13.75
N THR A 79 10.16 3.84 -13.38
CA THR A 79 8.79 3.42 -13.03
C THR A 79 8.07 2.83 -14.25
N ALA A 80 8.28 3.39 -15.44
CA ALA A 80 7.68 2.88 -16.67
C ALA A 80 8.23 1.48 -17.01
N TYR A 81 9.55 1.27 -16.93
CA TYR A 81 10.15 -0.05 -17.12
C TYR A 81 9.72 -1.07 -16.08
N GLN A 82 9.57 -0.66 -14.81
CA GLN A 82 9.05 -1.54 -13.76
C GLN A 82 7.61 -1.99 -14.04
N ALA A 83 6.75 -1.08 -14.52
CA ALA A 83 5.39 -1.42 -14.89
C ALA A 83 5.35 -2.38 -16.08
N GLN A 84 6.18 -2.17 -17.10
CA GLN A 84 6.32 -3.07 -18.24
C GLN A 84 6.77 -4.48 -17.81
N ALA A 85 7.82 -4.58 -16.99
CA ALA A 85 8.32 -5.85 -16.49
C ALA A 85 7.27 -6.58 -15.62
N ALA A 86 6.55 -5.84 -14.77
CA ALA A 86 5.49 -6.39 -13.94
C ALA A 86 4.31 -6.89 -14.78
N PHE A 87 3.94 -6.18 -15.84
CA PHE A 87 2.91 -6.63 -16.78
C PHE A 87 3.36 -7.89 -17.55
N ALA A 88 4.59 -7.96 -18.01
CA ALA A 88 5.12 -9.13 -18.68
C ALA A 88 5.14 -10.38 -17.78
N ALA A 89 5.40 -10.22 -16.50
CA ALA A 89 5.45 -11.31 -15.52
C ALA A 89 4.07 -11.76 -15.00
N GLU A 90 3.17 -10.83 -14.72
CA GLU A 90 1.93 -11.10 -13.97
C GLU A 90 0.67 -10.57 -14.70
N GLY A 91 0.79 -10.05 -15.93
CA GLY A 91 -0.32 -9.43 -16.66
C GLY A 91 -0.88 -8.20 -15.92
N LEU A 92 -2.19 -8.00 -16.00
CA LEU A 92 -2.88 -6.89 -15.33
C LEU A 92 -2.68 -6.88 -13.81
N ALA A 93 -2.53 -8.06 -13.20
CA ALA A 93 -2.30 -8.17 -11.76
C ALA A 93 -0.97 -7.52 -11.34
N GLY A 94 0.06 -7.58 -12.19
CA GLY A 94 1.35 -6.92 -11.97
C GLY A 94 1.28 -5.40 -11.93
N LEU A 95 0.27 -4.80 -12.57
CA LEU A 95 0.09 -3.35 -12.58
C LEU A 95 -0.58 -2.81 -11.30
N LEU A 96 -1.18 -3.69 -10.49
CA LEU A 96 -1.77 -3.29 -9.22
C LEU A 96 -0.70 -2.85 -8.21
N PRO A 97 -0.97 -1.83 -7.40
CA PRO A 97 -0.04 -1.40 -6.37
C PRO A 97 0.19 -2.52 -5.36
N LYS A 98 1.42 -2.97 -5.23
CA LYS A 98 1.80 -3.92 -4.18
C LYS A 98 1.79 -3.21 -2.82
N ARG A 99 1.30 -3.87 -1.77
CA ARG A 99 1.34 -3.33 -0.40
C ARG A 99 2.78 -2.94 -0.04
N ARG A 100 2.93 -1.68 0.38
CA ARG A 100 4.23 -1.18 0.84
C ARG A 100 4.56 -1.78 2.20
N GLY A 101 5.83 -2.11 2.38
CA GLY A 101 6.36 -2.63 3.63
C GLY A 101 6.75 -4.10 3.56
N PRO A 102 7.48 -4.59 4.56
CA PRO A 102 7.85 -5.99 4.63
C PRO A 102 6.59 -6.85 4.72
N LYS A 103 6.52 -7.88 3.90
CA LYS A 103 5.39 -8.83 3.86
C LYS A 103 5.19 -9.56 5.20
N GLN A 104 6.26 -9.67 5.98
CA GLN A 104 6.27 -10.22 7.33
C GLN A 104 7.25 -9.44 8.20
N GLY A 105 6.96 -9.30 9.49
CA GLY A 105 7.93 -8.75 10.46
C GLY A 105 9.11 -9.73 10.59
N HIS A 106 10.28 -9.38 10.05
CA HIS A 106 11.46 -10.24 9.98
C HIS A 106 11.89 -10.87 11.32
N LYS A 107 11.51 -10.26 12.44
CA LYS A 107 11.94 -10.69 13.78
C LYS A 107 10.85 -11.33 14.62
N LEU A 108 9.60 -11.22 14.26
CA LEU A 108 8.47 -11.74 15.03
C LEU A 108 7.75 -12.82 14.19
N THR A 109 8.40 -13.98 14.09
CA THR A 109 7.83 -15.16 13.45
C THR A 109 6.68 -15.75 14.29
N PRO A 110 5.81 -16.60 13.74
CA PRO A 110 4.77 -17.30 14.50
C PRO A 110 5.31 -18.06 15.73
N GLU A 111 6.48 -18.68 15.60
CA GLU A 111 7.16 -19.39 16.70
C GLU A 111 7.54 -18.45 17.85
N ILE A 112 8.13 -17.28 17.51
CA ILE A 112 8.51 -16.28 18.52
C ILE A 112 7.26 -15.69 19.17
N LEU A 113 6.17 -15.50 18.43
CA LEU A 113 4.91 -15.04 18.99
C LEU A 113 4.31 -16.05 19.96
N ALA A 114 4.36 -17.34 19.63
CA ALA A 114 3.90 -18.43 20.51
C ALA A 114 4.77 -18.48 21.80
N TYR A 115 6.08 -18.38 21.66
CA TYR A 115 7.01 -18.32 22.79
C TYR A 115 6.73 -17.12 23.71
N ILE A 116 6.48 -15.94 23.15
CA ILE A 116 6.13 -14.74 23.93
C ILE A 116 4.85 -14.98 24.75
N GLU A 117 3.84 -15.64 24.16
CA GLU A 117 2.59 -15.96 24.84
C GLU A 117 2.80 -16.94 25.98
N GLN A 118 3.52 -18.02 25.72
CA GLN A 118 3.87 -19.00 26.74
C GLN A 118 4.59 -18.34 27.91
N ARG A 119 5.63 -17.54 27.67
CA ARG A 119 6.37 -16.85 28.72
C ARG A 119 5.53 -15.88 29.53
N ARG A 120 4.57 -15.23 28.92
CA ARG A 120 3.65 -14.36 29.65
C ARG A 120 2.66 -15.10 30.52
N SER A 121 2.21 -16.28 30.08
CA SER A 121 1.35 -17.15 30.88
C SER A 121 2.10 -17.73 32.08
N GLU A 122 3.34 -18.16 31.89
CA GLU A 122 4.18 -18.70 32.94
C GLU A 122 4.65 -17.64 33.97
N ARG A 123 4.86 -16.40 33.49
CA ARG A 123 5.43 -15.30 34.28
C ARG A 123 4.71 -13.98 34.06
N PRO A 124 3.48 -13.82 34.56
CA PRO A 124 2.67 -12.63 34.34
C PRO A 124 3.26 -11.33 34.92
N ALA A 125 4.14 -11.43 35.90
CA ALA A 125 4.84 -10.31 36.52
C ALA A 125 6.00 -9.75 35.68
N TRP A 126 6.42 -10.45 34.61
CA TRP A 126 7.53 -9.97 33.78
C TRP A 126 7.21 -8.66 33.07
N ARG A 127 8.19 -7.75 33.13
CA ARG A 127 8.17 -6.51 32.36
C ARG A 127 8.62 -6.77 30.92
N ILE A 128 8.36 -5.81 30.06
CA ILE A 128 8.81 -5.87 28.64
C ILE A 128 10.34 -5.95 28.53
N SER A 129 11.08 -5.35 29.49
CA SER A 129 12.53 -5.49 29.61
C SER A 129 12.98 -6.93 29.77
N ASP A 130 12.30 -7.67 30.64
CA ASP A 130 12.64 -9.04 30.99
C ASP A 130 12.37 -9.97 29.83
N LEU A 131 11.24 -9.77 29.17
CA LEU A 131 10.87 -10.49 27.95
C LEU A 131 11.87 -10.23 26.80
N ARG A 132 12.37 -9.00 26.66
CA ARG A 132 13.40 -8.66 25.67
C ARG A 132 14.73 -9.37 25.98
N ALA A 133 15.15 -9.37 27.23
CA ALA A 133 16.38 -10.05 27.67
C ALA A 133 16.29 -11.57 27.46
N ASP A 134 15.11 -12.14 27.69
CA ASP A 134 14.86 -13.56 27.46
C ASP A 134 14.89 -13.94 25.98
N LEU A 135 14.23 -13.14 25.13
CA LEU A 135 14.26 -13.32 23.66
C LEU A 135 15.67 -13.17 23.09
N GLN A 136 16.47 -12.26 23.65
CA GLN A 136 17.88 -12.12 23.26
C GLN A 136 18.70 -13.35 23.65
N ARG A 137 18.48 -13.92 24.84
CA ARG A 137 19.17 -15.14 25.31
C ARG A 137 18.76 -16.37 24.50
N THR A 138 17.46 -16.54 24.25
CA THR A 138 16.93 -17.78 23.69
C THR A 138 17.07 -17.83 22.17
N PHE A 139 16.84 -16.71 21.48
CA PHE A 139 16.81 -16.62 20.01
C PHE A 139 17.88 -15.71 19.42
N GLY A 140 18.73 -15.07 20.23
CA GLY A 140 19.70 -14.08 19.76
C GLY A 140 19.07 -12.81 19.17
N LEU A 141 17.77 -12.56 19.40
CA LEU A 141 17.00 -11.52 18.73
C LEU A 141 16.91 -10.25 19.57
N THR A 142 17.46 -9.18 19.03
CA THR A 142 17.23 -7.83 19.57
C THR A 142 15.94 -7.24 18.99
N ILE A 143 14.90 -7.15 19.81
CA ILE A 143 13.60 -6.60 19.41
C ILE A 143 13.38 -5.25 20.12
N HIS A 144 12.93 -4.25 19.35
CA HIS A 144 12.64 -2.93 19.91
C HIS A 144 11.41 -2.98 20.84
N ARG A 145 11.44 -2.25 21.95
CA ARG A 145 10.37 -2.19 22.96
C ARG A 145 8.98 -1.93 22.32
N ARG A 146 8.87 -0.92 21.43
CA ARG A 146 7.62 -0.57 20.76
C ARG A 146 7.06 -1.70 19.88
N SER A 147 7.92 -2.55 19.31
CA SER A 147 7.48 -3.69 18.49
C SER A 147 6.82 -4.75 19.36
N LEU A 148 7.38 -5.06 20.53
CA LEU A 148 6.77 -5.95 21.51
C LEU A 148 5.47 -5.37 22.07
N GLU A 149 5.45 -4.10 22.46
CA GLU A 149 4.23 -3.44 22.95
C GLU A 149 3.09 -3.50 21.94
N ARG A 150 3.39 -3.29 20.63
CA ARG A 150 2.39 -3.36 19.57
C ARG A 150 1.79 -4.76 19.42
N VAL A 151 2.61 -5.79 19.46
CA VAL A 151 2.15 -7.19 19.40
C VAL A 151 1.27 -7.51 20.60
N LEU A 152 1.69 -7.11 21.78
CA LEU A 152 0.95 -7.36 23.01
C LEU A 152 -0.39 -6.61 23.07
N ARG A 153 -0.47 -5.39 22.50
CA ARG A 153 -1.73 -4.63 22.38
C ARG A 153 -2.66 -5.19 21.31
N GLY A 154 -2.13 -5.61 20.15
CA GLY A 154 -2.94 -6.12 19.04
C GLY A 154 -3.74 -7.37 19.40
N LYS A 155 -3.22 -8.20 20.32
CA LYS A 155 -3.90 -9.42 20.78
C LYS A 155 -4.91 -9.18 21.92
N LYS A 156 -4.75 -8.16 22.74
CA LYS A 156 -5.78 -7.79 23.74
C LYS A 156 -7.14 -7.48 23.08
N ASN A 157 -7.14 -6.95 21.85
CA ASN A 157 -8.37 -6.63 21.13
C ASN A 157 -9.01 -7.86 20.44
N LEU A 158 -8.34 -9.01 20.33
CA LEU A 158 -8.88 -10.25 19.76
C LEU A 158 -9.45 -11.20 20.81
N SER A 159 -9.04 -11.10 22.08
CA SER A 159 -9.55 -11.95 23.16
C SER A 159 -10.73 -11.33 23.93
N SER A 160 -11.21 -10.15 23.50
CA SER A 160 -12.36 -9.44 24.10
C SER A 160 -13.58 -9.40 23.16
N ARG A 161 -13.68 -10.31 22.22
CA ARG A 161 -14.87 -10.51 21.38
C ARG A 161 -15.37 -11.93 21.49
#